data_50fbd46ace2975044c6a6d84a8af92e6
#
_entry.id   50fbd46ace2975044c6a6d84a8af92e6
#
_cell.length_a   1.000
_cell.length_b   1.000
_cell.length_c   1.000
_cell.angle_alpha   90.00
_cell.angle_beta   90.00
_cell.angle_gamma   90.00
#
_symmetry.space_group_name_H-M   'P 1'
#
loop_
_entity.id
_entity.type
_entity.pdbx_description
1 polymer ?
#
loop_
_entity_poly.entity_id
_entity_poly.type
_entity_poly.pdbx_seq_one_letter_code
_entity_poly.pdbx_strand_id
1 'polypeptide(L)'
;AQNIANVPYDRALANNLHVLTRQVHAQDGRAVLRMTDPAREVLRADETDSVFWLALGSRGEYLGGDRALPLPASVGQPRPGEVQYEDDTLRGFGIRLAYTWVDLNLPNTQPALLIVAETVEKRTQLANDIIKGVIIPQFVVLPIAVLLVWFGLSRGVAPLNALQQRLRARRPDDLSPIDERAA
;
A
#
# COMPACT_ATOMS: atom_id res chain seq x y z
N ALA A 1 6.55 -13.90 7.46
CA ALA A 1 7.06 -12.74 6.70
C ALA A 1 5.99 -11.70 6.34
N GLN A 2 4.68 -12.05 6.41
CA GLN A 2 3.56 -11.11 6.11
C GLN A 2 3.27 -10.09 7.22
N ASN A 3 3.73 -10.31 8.45
CA ASN A 3 3.38 -9.46 9.60
C ASN A 3 4.08 -8.08 9.62
N ILE A 4 5.23 -7.92 8.98
CA ILE A 4 6.02 -6.66 9.08
C ILE A 4 5.46 -5.57 8.15
N ALA A 5 4.90 -5.94 7.01
CA ALA A 5 4.33 -5.00 6.04
C ALA A 5 2.99 -4.37 6.51
N ASN A 6 2.32 -4.98 7.47
CA ASN A 6 0.99 -4.55 7.93
C ASN A 6 1.04 -3.57 9.13
N VAL A 7 2.18 -3.44 9.81
CA VAL A 7 2.32 -2.65 11.05
C VAL A 7 1.85 -1.18 10.94
N PRO A 8 2.15 -0.40 9.88
CA PRO A 8 1.68 0.99 9.79
C PRO A 8 0.14 1.08 9.67
N TYR A 9 -0.44 0.18 8.90
CA TYR A 9 -1.89 0.15 8.64
C TYR A 9 -2.67 -0.36 9.85
N ASP A 10 -2.15 -1.39 10.53
CA ASP A 10 -2.74 -1.89 11.78
C ASP A 10 -2.77 -0.79 12.84
N ARG A 11 -1.78 0.13 12.86
CA ARG A 11 -1.79 1.31 13.74
C ARG A 11 -2.88 2.31 13.37
N ALA A 12 -3.09 2.59 12.08
CA ALA A 12 -4.14 3.50 11.64
C ALA A 12 -5.52 2.94 12.00
N LEU A 13 -5.76 1.63 11.72
CA LEU A 13 -6.98 0.94 12.11
C LEU A 13 -7.19 0.96 13.63
N ALA A 14 -6.14 0.71 14.43
CA ALA A 14 -6.22 0.78 15.89
C ALA A 14 -6.59 2.19 16.37
N ASN A 15 -6.03 3.24 15.79
CA ASN A 15 -6.36 4.62 16.13
C ASN A 15 -7.83 4.93 15.83
N ASN A 16 -8.34 4.54 14.66
CA ASN A 16 -9.75 4.71 14.30
C ASN A 16 -10.67 3.93 15.23
N LEU A 17 -10.27 2.71 15.61
CA LEU A 17 -10.99 1.88 16.56
C LEU A 17 -11.02 2.52 17.96
N HIS A 18 -9.91 3.11 18.43
CA HIS A 18 -9.87 3.86 19.68
C HIS A 18 -10.77 5.09 19.66
N VAL A 19 -10.86 5.82 18.53
CA VAL A 19 -11.82 6.92 18.37
C VAL A 19 -13.23 6.40 18.53
N LEU A 20 -13.58 5.29 17.87
CA LEU A 20 -14.91 4.66 17.97
C LEU A 20 -15.22 4.18 19.39
N THR A 21 -14.24 3.58 20.08
CA THR A 21 -14.38 3.10 21.46
C THR A 21 -14.81 4.21 22.41
N ARG A 22 -14.30 5.42 22.24
CA ARG A 22 -14.64 6.58 23.06
C ARG A 22 -16.04 7.13 22.82
N GLN A 23 -16.72 6.69 21.77
CA GLN A 23 -18.07 7.14 21.42
C GLN A 23 -19.16 6.23 22.00
N VAL A 24 -18.79 5.04 22.50
CA VAL A 24 -19.74 4.07 23.06
C VAL A 24 -19.73 4.17 24.59
N HIS A 25 -20.90 4.39 25.14
CA HIS A 25 -21.10 4.59 26.59
C HIS A 25 -22.28 3.77 27.09
N ALA A 26 -22.27 3.48 28.38
CA ALA A 26 -23.45 2.96 29.05
C ALA A 26 -24.36 4.13 29.48
N GLN A 27 -25.64 4.08 29.07
CA GLN A 27 -26.67 5.02 29.49
C GLN A 27 -27.97 4.26 29.76
N ASP A 28 -28.58 4.48 30.89
CA ASP A 28 -29.87 3.87 31.30
C ASP A 28 -29.87 2.33 31.14
N GLY A 29 -28.77 1.68 31.49
CA GLY A 29 -28.62 0.22 31.43
C GLY A 29 -28.48 -0.33 29.98
N ARG A 30 -28.17 0.51 29.01
CA ARG A 30 -27.99 0.13 27.60
C ARG A 30 -26.71 0.73 27.04
N ALA A 31 -26.15 0.08 26.01
CA ALA A 31 -25.09 0.63 25.20
C ALA A 31 -25.65 1.72 24.28
N VAL A 32 -25.02 2.88 24.25
CA VAL A 32 -25.41 4.01 23.39
C VAL A 32 -24.18 4.53 22.67
N LEU A 33 -24.30 4.76 21.36
CA LEU A 33 -23.30 5.39 20.52
C LEU A 33 -23.59 6.89 20.43
N ARG A 34 -22.66 7.71 20.96
CA ARG A 34 -22.72 9.18 20.84
C ARG A 34 -21.57 9.66 19.95
N MET A 35 -21.84 9.77 18.66
CA MET A 35 -20.86 10.21 17.69
C MET A 35 -20.67 11.72 17.76
N THR A 36 -19.51 12.18 18.20
CA THR A 36 -19.11 13.59 18.14
C THR A 36 -18.72 13.99 16.73
N ASP A 37 -18.80 15.28 16.37
CA ASP A 37 -18.45 15.75 15.04
C ASP A 37 -16.99 15.45 14.66
N PRO A 38 -15.99 15.63 15.56
CA PRO A 38 -14.61 15.22 15.27
C PRO A 38 -14.46 13.70 15.04
N ALA A 39 -15.18 12.88 15.82
CA ALA A 39 -15.14 11.43 15.65
C ALA A 39 -15.79 11.00 14.31
N ARG A 40 -16.86 11.68 13.93
CA ARG A 40 -17.52 11.47 12.64
C ARG A 40 -16.62 11.82 11.46
N GLU A 41 -15.83 12.89 11.57
CA GLU A 41 -14.88 13.30 10.55
C GLU A 41 -13.74 12.26 10.38
N VAL A 42 -13.18 11.78 11.48
CA VAL A 42 -12.12 10.73 11.46
C VAL A 42 -12.64 9.41 10.89
N LEU A 43 -13.88 9.05 11.19
CA LEU A 43 -14.52 7.81 10.71
C LEU A 43 -15.25 8.00 9.38
N ARG A 44 -15.27 9.20 8.84
CA ARG A 44 -15.78 9.47 7.50
C ARG A 44 -14.74 8.96 6.51
N ALA A 45 -15.18 8.13 5.57
CA ALA A 45 -14.36 7.77 4.44
C ALA A 45 -13.92 9.05 3.72
N ASP A 46 -12.62 9.35 3.70
CA ASP A 46 -12.06 10.30 2.77
C ASP A 46 -12.33 9.76 1.36
N GLU A 47 -12.49 10.61 0.34
CA GLU A 47 -12.78 10.17 -1.04
C GLU A 47 -11.77 9.13 -1.57
N THR A 48 -10.64 8.99 -0.89
CA THR A 48 -9.54 8.11 -1.22
C THR A 48 -9.43 6.85 -0.33
N ASP A 49 -9.99 6.83 0.89
CA ASP A 49 -9.93 5.71 1.85
C ASP A 49 -11.34 5.31 2.28
N SER A 50 -11.78 4.12 1.83
CA SER A 50 -13.04 3.56 2.30
C SER A 50 -12.84 2.93 3.68
N VAL A 51 -12.97 3.75 4.73
CA VAL A 51 -13.03 3.27 6.11
C VAL A 51 -14.47 2.89 6.43
N PHE A 52 -14.67 1.65 6.81
CA PHE A 52 -15.96 1.13 7.26
C PHE A 52 -15.89 0.88 8.75
N TRP A 53 -16.99 1.06 9.45
CA TRP A 53 -17.07 0.75 10.87
C TRP A 53 -18.43 0.17 11.23
N LEU A 54 -18.46 -0.61 12.31
CA LEU A 54 -19.67 -1.20 12.86
C LEU A 54 -19.56 -1.21 14.40
N ALA A 55 -20.62 -0.79 15.06
CA ALA A 55 -20.75 -0.87 16.51
C ALA A 55 -21.98 -1.70 16.87
N LEU A 56 -21.76 -2.75 17.64
CA LEU A 56 -22.80 -3.59 18.26
C LEU A 56 -22.76 -3.44 19.77
N GLY A 57 -23.90 -3.28 20.36
CA GLY A 57 -24.04 -3.12 21.80
C GLY A 57 -23.94 -4.44 22.57
N SER A 58 -24.08 -4.34 23.89
CA SER A 58 -23.86 -5.43 24.84
C SER A 58 -24.86 -6.60 24.73
N ARG A 59 -25.89 -6.47 23.93
CA ARG A 59 -26.88 -7.53 23.63
C ARG A 59 -26.89 -7.90 22.15
N GLY A 60 -25.83 -7.47 21.40
CA GLY A 60 -25.77 -7.62 19.95
C GLY A 60 -26.64 -6.62 19.17
N GLU A 61 -27.24 -5.62 19.84
CA GLU A 61 -28.03 -4.59 19.19
C GLU A 61 -27.14 -3.70 18.32
N TYR A 62 -27.67 -3.32 17.16
CA TYR A 62 -27.00 -2.40 16.25
C TYR A 62 -27.01 -0.97 16.78
N LEU A 63 -25.84 -0.39 17.02
CA LEU A 63 -25.69 0.98 17.47
C LEU A 63 -25.40 1.95 16.32
N GLY A 64 -24.68 1.50 15.27
CA GLY A 64 -24.38 2.32 14.11
C GLY A 64 -23.33 1.70 13.22
N GLY A 65 -23.13 2.29 12.01
CA GLY A 65 -22.11 1.88 11.05
C GLY A 65 -22.65 1.12 9.84
N ASP A 66 -21.78 0.39 9.15
CA ASP A 66 -22.13 -0.42 7.98
C ASP A 66 -22.52 -1.85 8.40
N ARG A 67 -23.77 -2.21 8.20
CA ARG A 67 -24.28 -3.56 8.51
C ARG A 67 -23.75 -4.65 7.57
N ALA A 68 -23.13 -4.26 6.45
CA ALA A 68 -22.57 -5.20 5.51
C ALA A 68 -21.16 -5.71 5.95
N LEU A 69 -20.57 -5.09 7.00
CA LEU A 69 -19.30 -5.55 7.54
C LEU A 69 -19.44 -6.98 8.09
N PRO A 70 -18.54 -7.90 7.71
CA PRO A 70 -18.52 -9.24 8.26
C PRO A 70 -18.20 -9.19 9.76
N LEU A 71 -18.79 -10.11 10.50
CA LEU A 71 -18.45 -10.31 11.91
C LEU A 71 -17.19 -11.17 11.99
N PRO A 72 -16.24 -10.84 12.89
CA PRO A 72 -15.02 -11.62 13.05
C PRO A 72 -15.30 -13.10 13.35
N ALA A 73 -14.52 -14.01 12.80
CA ALA A 73 -14.69 -15.45 13.02
C ALA A 73 -14.51 -15.84 14.50
N SER A 74 -13.79 -15.03 15.28
CA SER A 74 -13.48 -15.25 16.70
C SER A 74 -14.50 -14.65 17.69
N VAL A 75 -15.73 -14.34 17.25
CA VAL A 75 -16.80 -13.74 18.08
C VAL A 75 -17.09 -14.52 19.37
N GLY A 76 -16.72 -15.80 19.44
CA GLY A 76 -17.01 -16.67 20.57
C GLY A 76 -16.16 -16.48 21.84
N GLN A 77 -15.10 -15.69 21.82
CA GLN A 77 -14.22 -15.45 22.98
C GLN A 77 -13.85 -13.97 23.11
N PRO A 78 -14.74 -13.13 23.65
CA PRO A 78 -14.48 -11.72 23.81
C PRO A 78 -13.31 -11.49 24.79
N ARG A 79 -12.32 -10.70 24.35
CA ARG A 79 -11.22 -10.21 25.18
C ARG A 79 -11.31 -8.69 25.25
N PRO A 80 -11.96 -8.15 26.29
CA PRO A 80 -12.14 -6.71 26.42
C PRO A 80 -10.81 -5.97 26.45
N GLY A 81 -10.73 -4.88 25.65
CA GLY A 81 -9.56 -4.00 25.60
C GLY A 81 -8.41 -4.49 24.70
N GLU A 82 -8.45 -5.73 24.19
CA GLU A 82 -7.46 -6.22 23.22
C GLU A 82 -7.91 -5.90 21.80
N VAL A 83 -7.04 -5.27 21.00
CA VAL A 83 -7.28 -5.05 19.58
C VAL A 83 -6.85 -6.29 18.81
N GLN A 84 -7.73 -6.86 18.04
CA GLN A 84 -7.47 -8.01 17.18
C GLN A 84 -7.64 -7.60 15.72
N TYR A 85 -6.90 -8.29 14.81
CA TYR A 85 -6.89 -7.99 13.39
C TYR A 85 -7.20 -9.24 12.60
N GLU A 86 -8.03 -9.08 11.55
CA GLU A 86 -8.43 -10.17 10.67
C GLU A 86 -8.52 -9.65 9.22
N ASP A 87 -8.21 -10.50 8.25
CA ASP A 87 -8.41 -10.21 6.84
C ASP A 87 -9.71 -10.88 6.38
N ASP A 88 -10.57 -10.13 5.70
CA ASP A 88 -11.85 -10.62 5.19
C ASP A 88 -12.20 -9.92 3.86
N THR A 89 -13.40 -10.16 3.36
CA THR A 89 -13.90 -9.56 2.13
C THR A 89 -15.21 -8.81 2.37
N LEU A 90 -15.32 -7.60 1.83
CA LEU A 90 -16.55 -6.81 1.82
C LEU A 90 -16.92 -6.48 0.39
N ARG A 91 -18.12 -6.93 -0.04
CA ARG A 91 -18.63 -6.67 -1.42
C ARG A 91 -17.67 -7.08 -2.54
N GLY A 92 -16.84 -8.11 -2.31
CA GLY A 92 -15.84 -8.61 -3.26
C GLY A 92 -14.47 -7.93 -3.18
N PHE A 93 -14.30 -6.93 -2.32
CA PHE A 93 -13.01 -6.28 -2.06
C PHE A 93 -12.37 -6.87 -0.80
N GLY A 94 -11.07 -7.14 -0.84
CA GLY A 94 -10.32 -7.52 0.34
C GLY A 94 -10.27 -6.38 1.35
N ILE A 95 -10.60 -6.67 2.59
CA ILE A 95 -10.55 -5.71 3.69
C ILE A 95 -9.66 -6.24 4.83
N ARG A 96 -9.05 -5.32 5.55
CA ARG A 96 -8.41 -5.56 6.83
C ARG A 96 -9.31 -5.01 7.92
N LEU A 97 -9.71 -5.84 8.89
CA LEU A 97 -10.48 -5.39 10.04
C LEU A 97 -9.58 -5.29 11.27
N ALA A 98 -9.87 -4.28 12.10
CA ALA A 98 -9.47 -4.24 13.50
C ALA A 98 -10.73 -4.24 14.35
N TYR A 99 -10.79 -5.06 15.38
CA TYR A 99 -11.93 -5.12 16.26
C TYR A 99 -11.51 -5.27 17.73
N THR A 100 -12.39 -4.82 18.60
CA THR A 100 -12.21 -4.94 20.05
C THR A 100 -13.54 -5.09 20.75
N TRP A 101 -13.46 -5.62 21.94
CA TRP A 101 -14.59 -5.75 22.84
C TRP A 101 -14.46 -4.70 23.94
N VAL A 102 -15.54 -3.97 24.20
CA VAL A 102 -15.61 -2.92 25.22
C VAL A 102 -16.55 -3.36 26.33
N ASP A 103 -16.02 -3.54 27.53
CA ASP A 103 -16.84 -3.80 28.69
C ASP A 103 -17.46 -2.48 29.19
N LEU A 104 -18.76 -2.40 29.14
CA LEU A 104 -19.52 -1.24 29.62
C LEU A 104 -19.99 -1.39 31.08
N ASN A 105 -19.55 -2.44 31.78
CA ASN A 105 -19.92 -2.77 33.15
C ASN A 105 -21.45 -2.84 33.35
N LEU A 106 -22.17 -3.29 32.34
CA LEU A 106 -23.61 -3.49 32.43
C LEU A 106 -23.93 -4.88 32.99
N PRO A 107 -24.84 -5.01 33.94
CA PRO A 107 -25.14 -6.29 34.57
C PRO A 107 -25.79 -7.28 33.59
N ASN A 108 -25.32 -8.52 33.61
CA ASN A 108 -25.83 -9.64 32.80
C ASN A 108 -25.79 -9.38 31.29
N THR A 109 -24.77 -8.66 30.81
CA THR A 109 -24.57 -8.39 29.36
C THR A 109 -23.18 -8.82 28.94
N GLN A 110 -23.01 -9.04 27.62
CA GLN A 110 -21.70 -9.25 27.01
C GLN A 110 -21.02 -7.90 26.73
N PRO A 111 -19.71 -7.86 26.53
CA PRO A 111 -19.04 -6.65 26.07
C PRO A 111 -19.57 -6.21 24.70
N ALA A 112 -19.58 -4.90 24.44
CA ALA A 112 -19.92 -4.34 23.14
C ALA A 112 -18.82 -4.64 22.11
N LEU A 113 -19.19 -4.99 20.89
CA LEU A 113 -18.25 -5.27 19.78
C LEU A 113 -18.13 -4.05 18.88
N LEU A 114 -16.91 -3.60 18.68
CA LEU A 114 -16.57 -2.50 17.78
C LEU A 114 -15.61 -3.00 16.69
N ILE A 115 -15.92 -2.69 15.46
CA ILE A 115 -15.16 -3.11 14.29
C ILE A 115 -14.86 -1.87 13.45
N VAL A 116 -13.62 -1.75 12.97
CA VAL A 116 -13.22 -0.81 11.92
C VAL A 116 -12.52 -1.58 10.84
N ALA A 117 -12.80 -1.31 9.60
CA ALA A 117 -12.22 -1.97 8.44
C ALA A 117 -11.77 -0.95 7.39
N GLU A 118 -10.73 -1.32 6.65
CA GLU A 118 -10.20 -0.54 5.52
C GLU A 118 -9.96 -1.47 4.33
N THR A 119 -10.22 -0.98 3.11
CA THR A 119 -9.94 -1.75 1.90
C THR A 119 -8.43 -1.91 1.67
N VAL A 120 -8.01 -3.14 1.34
CA VAL A 120 -6.59 -3.46 1.06
C VAL A 120 -6.17 -3.04 -0.35
N GLU A 121 -7.12 -2.67 -1.19
CA GLU A 121 -6.92 -2.41 -2.62
C GLU A 121 -5.97 -1.24 -2.89
N LYS A 122 -5.95 -0.24 -2.02
CA LYS A 122 -5.03 0.91 -2.10
C LYS A 122 -3.55 0.50 -2.00
N ARG A 123 -3.25 -0.55 -1.25
CA ARG A 123 -1.87 -1.08 -1.14
C ARG A 123 -1.36 -1.60 -2.47
N THR A 124 -2.22 -2.29 -3.19
CA THR A 124 -1.90 -2.87 -4.50
C THR A 124 -1.79 -1.79 -5.57
N GLN A 125 -2.63 -0.77 -5.51
CA GLN A 125 -2.59 0.37 -6.44
C GLN A 125 -1.32 1.20 -6.25
N LEU A 126 -0.95 1.60 -5.03
CA LEU A 126 0.28 2.34 -4.76
C LEU A 126 1.54 1.56 -5.17
N ALA A 127 1.60 0.26 -4.87
CA ALA A 127 2.70 -0.59 -5.30
C ALA A 127 2.76 -0.70 -6.83
N ASN A 128 1.64 -0.85 -7.50
CA ASN A 128 1.55 -0.91 -8.95
C ASN A 128 1.89 0.44 -9.61
N ASP A 129 1.54 1.56 -9.00
CA ASP A 129 1.86 2.89 -9.51
C ASP A 129 3.36 3.19 -9.41
N ILE A 130 4.02 2.75 -8.35
CA ILE A 130 5.48 2.82 -8.23
C ILE A 130 6.14 1.91 -9.27
N ILE A 131 5.67 0.68 -9.46
CA ILE A 131 6.19 -0.25 -10.45
C ILE A 131 6.02 0.33 -11.85
N LYS A 132 4.86 0.82 -12.20
CA LYS A 132 4.56 1.41 -13.51
C LYS A 132 5.30 2.73 -13.74
N GLY A 133 5.35 3.59 -12.72
CA GLY A 133 5.93 4.92 -12.84
C GLY A 133 7.46 4.96 -12.83
N VAL A 134 8.12 4.00 -12.18
CA VAL A 134 9.58 4.01 -12.00
C VAL A 134 10.25 2.84 -12.70
N ILE A 135 9.77 1.63 -12.47
CA ILE A 135 10.45 0.41 -12.93
C ILE A 135 10.33 0.23 -14.44
N ILE A 136 9.12 0.39 -14.99
CA ILE A 136 8.90 0.17 -16.43
C ILE A 136 9.73 1.14 -17.28
N PRO A 137 9.74 2.48 -17.04
CA PRO A 137 10.59 3.39 -17.80
C PRO A 137 12.07 3.05 -17.72
N GLN A 138 12.55 2.58 -16.58
CA GLN A 138 13.95 2.23 -16.39
C GLN A 138 14.36 1.01 -17.22
N PHE A 139 13.50 0.01 -17.36
CA PHE A 139 13.72 -1.13 -18.23
C PHE A 139 13.74 -0.79 -19.72
N VAL A 140 13.18 0.35 -20.12
CA VAL A 140 13.23 0.85 -21.50
C VAL A 140 14.48 1.72 -21.72
N VAL A 141 14.77 2.63 -20.80
CA VAL A 141 15.88 3.58 -20.92
C VAL A 141 17.24 2.89 -20.86
N LEU A 142 17.41 1.90 -19.98
CA LEU A 142 18.69 1.19 -19.81
C LEU A 142 19.17 0.47 -21.10
N PRO A 143 18.38 -0.37 -21.75
CA PRO A 143 18.81 -1.00 -23.00
C PRO A 143 19.04 0.00 -24.14
N ILE A 144 18.25 1.07 -24.21
CA ILE A 144 18.46 2.14 -25.21
C ILE A 144 19.80 2.83 -24.95
N ALA A 145 20.13 3.15 -23.71
CA ALA A 145 21.43 3.77 -23.37
C ALA A 145 22.58 2.85 -23.74
N VAL A 146 22.49 1.55 -23.42
CA VAL A 146 23.50 0.56 -23.79
C VAL A 146 23.69 0.47 -25.31
N LEU A 147 22.58 0.43 -26.05
CA LEU A 147 22.63 0.42 -27.54
C LEU A 147 23.26 1.68 -28.11
N LEU A 148 22.97 2.86 -27.55
CA LEU A 148 23.55 4.12 -28.00
C LEU A 148 25.06 4.17 -27.73
N VAL A 149 25.49 3.72 -26.55
CA VAL A 149 26.93 3.63 -26.23
C VAL A 149 27.63 2.64 -27.14
N TRP A 150 27.05 1.45 -27.36
CA TRP A 150 27.60 0.45 -28.27
C TRP A 150 27.72 0.97 -29.69
N PHE A 151 26.70 1.64 -30.20
CA PHE A 151 26.67 2.24 -31.54
C PHE A 151 27.71 3.37 -31.68
N GLY A 152 27.78 4.24 -30.65
CA GLY A 152 28.78 5.33 -30.61
C GLY A 152 30.22 4.81 -30.64
N LEU A 153 30.52 3.80 -29.82
CA LEU A 153 31.82 3.15 -29.79
C LEU A 153 32.13 2.43 -31.11
N SER A 154 31.19 1.70 -31.66
CA SER A 154 31.36 0.95 -32.92
C SER A 154 31.68 1.88 -34.07
N ARG A 155 31.02 3.04 -34.16
CA ARG A 155 31.31 4.03 -35.20
C ARG A 155 32.52 4.90 -34.94
N GLY A 156 32.78 5.24 -33.68
CA GLY A 156 33.91 6.08 -33.28
C GLY A 156 35.27 5.39 -33.43
N VAL A 157 35.31 4.06 -33.28
CA VAL A 157 36.56 3.28 -33.37
C VAL A 157 36.83 2.79 -34.81
N ALA A 158 35.81 2.71 -35.66
CA ALA A 158 35.94 2.25 -37.03
C ALA A 158 37.02 3.01 -37.85
N PRO A 159 37.13 4.36 -37.82
CA PRO A 159 38.14 5.09 -38.56
C PRO A 159 39.56 4.82 -38.07
N LEU A 160 39.76 4.55 -36.77
CA LEU A 160 41.07 4.22 -36.23
C LEU A 160 41.59 2.87 -36.72
N ASN A 161 40.74 1.89 -36.85
CA ASN A 161 41.09 0.59 -37.44
C ASN A 161 41.46 0.71 -38.92
N ALA A 162 40.79 1.57 -39.67
CA ALA A 162 41.13 1.85 -41.09
C ALA A 162 42.48 2.55 -41.23
N LEU A 163 42.81 3.48 -40.34
CA LEU A 163 44.14 4.12 -40.26
C LEU A 163 45.25 3.13 -39.90
N GLN A 164 45.02 2.25 -38.95
CA GLN A 164 45.98 1.20 -38.56
C GLN A 164 46.23 0.22 -39.72
N GLN A 165 45.23 -0.17 -40.48
CA GLN A 165 45.37 -1.02 -41.66
C GLN A 165 46.12 -0.33 -42.78
N ARG A 166 45.91 0.95 -43.03
CA ARG A 166 46.65 1.75 -44.02
C ARG A 166 48.11 1.91 -43.61
N LEU A 167 48.40 2.12 -42.33
CA LEU A 167 49.80 2.19 -41.83
C LEU A 167 50.52 0.84 -41.89
N ARG A 168 49.84 -0.28 -41.65
CA ARG A 168 50.42 -1.63 -41.77
C ARG A 168 50.63 -2.08 -43.22
N ALA A 169 49.81 -1.57 -44.15
CA ALA A 169 49.95 -1.88 -45.59
C ALA A 169 51.07 -1.09 -46.29
N ARG A 170 51.61 -0.03 -45.65
CA ARG A 170 52.77 0.70 -46.17
C ARG A 170 54.04 -0.12 -46.03
N ARG A 171 54.77 -0.25 -47.08
CA ARG A 171 56.14 -0.79 -47.09
C ARG A 171 57.08 0.21 -46.39
N PRO A 172 58.14 -0.24 -45.73
CA PRO A 172 59.08 0.62 -44.98
C PRO A 172 59.77 1.70 -45.82
N ASP A 173 59.75 1.57 -47.14
CA ASP A 173 60.45 2.47 -48.08
C ASP A 173 59.53 3.50 -48.77
N ASP A 174 58.23 3.58 -48.45
CA ASP A 174 57.30 4.51 -49.09
C ASP A 174 57.19 5.83 -48.30
N LEU A 175 57.96 6.83 -48.75
CA LEU A 175 58.04 8.19 -48.18
C LEU A 175 57.01 9.17 -48.80
N SER A 176 56.03 8.70 -49.53
CA SER A 176 55.02 9.59 -50.13
C SER A 176 54.14 10.30 -49.08
N PRO A 177 53.82 11.61 -49.29
CA PRO A 177 53.03 12.38 -48.32
C PRO A 177 51.61 11.84 -48.19
N ILE A 178 51.07 11.91 -46.95
CA ILE A 178 49.67 11.51 -46.65
C ILE A 178 48.74 12.55 -47.26
N ASP A 179 47.85 12.13 -48.13
CA ASP A 179 46.84 12.98 -48.73
C ASP A 179 45.78 13.34 -47.67
N GLU A 180 45.82 14.55 -47.14
CA GLU A 180 44.89 15.07 -46.09
C GLU A 180 43.48 15.34 -46.61
N ARG A 181 43.19 15.16 -47.89
CA ARG A 181 41.90 15.48 -48.51
C ARG A 181 40.84 14.37 -48.43
N ALA A 182 41.10 13.31 -47.69
CA ALA A 182 40.17 12.18 -47.56
C ALA A 182 39.67 11.93 -46.11
N ALA A 183 39.49 13.01 -45.34
CA ALA A 183 38.80 12.98 -44.01
C ALA A 183 37.39 13.55 -44.11
#